data_143c995359fd2189d917b937c3b8370b
#
_entry.id   143c995359fd2189d917b937c3b8370b
#
_cell.length_a   1.000
_cell.length_b   1.000
_cell.length_c   1.000
_cell.angle_alpha   90.00
_cell.angle_beta   90.00
_cell.angle_gamma   90.00
#
_symmetry.space_group_name_H-M   'P 1'
#
loop_
_entity.id
_entity.type
_entity.pdbx_description
1 polymer ?
#
loop_
_entity_poly.entity_id
_entity_poly.type
_entity_poly.pdbx_seq_one_letter_code
_entity_poly.pdbx_strand_id
1 'polypeptide(L)'
;MTDKFQAVVVGGGPGGYVCAIRLAQLGLKTACIESRGSLGGTCLNVGCIPSKSLLNLSEEFYKVQHLSNKGIEVGEVKLNLEKMMKSKDKAVTILTKGVEFLLKKNKVTYYKGIGSFKSQNEI
;
A
#
# COMPACT_ATOMS: atom_id res chain seq x y z
N MET A 1 -20.22 8.37 22.10
CA MET A 1 -20.55 9.39 21.07
C MET A 1 -20.53 8.71 19.72
N THR A 2 -21.52 8.95 18.88
CA THR A 2 -21.60 8.38 17.52
C THR A 2 -21.07 9.43 16.55
N ASP A 3 -20.01 9.11 15.82
CA ASP A 3 -19.53 9.99 14.77
C ASP A 3 -20.47 9.97 13.57
N LYS A 4 -20.77 11.14 13.00
CA LYS A 4 -21.63 11.25 11.81
C LYS A 4 -20.80 11.60 10.59
N PHE A 5 -20.99 10.85 9.52
CA PHE A 5 -20.37 11.03 8.20
C PHE A 5 -21.43 11.10 7.11
N GLN A 6 -21.10 11.75 6.00
CA GLN A 6 -21.93 11.76 4.80
C GLN A 6 -21.63 10.55 3.92
N ALA A 7 -20.40 10.02 4.04
CA ALA A 7 -19.99 8.81 3.34
C ALA A 7 -19.03 8.00 4.23
N VAL A 8 -19.20 6.68 4.23
CA VAL A 8 -18.29 5.73 4.88
C VAL A 8 -17.85 4.69 3.86
N VAL A 9 -16.55 4.54 3.69
CA VAL A 9 -15.95 3.55 2.80
C VAL A 9 -15.41 2.40 3.64
N VAL A 10 -15.94 1.21 3.44
CA VAL A 10 -15.49 -0.01 4.12
C VAL A 10 -14.49 -0.74 3.24
N GLY A 11 -13.25 -0.81 3.70
CA GLY A 11 -12.10 -1.35 2.99
C GLY A 11 -11.18 -0.26 2.45
N GLY A 12 -9.92 -0.28 2.89
CA GLY A 12 -8.86 0.68 2.51
C GLY A 12 -7.95 0.18 1.37
N GLY A 13 -8.42 -0.75 0.53
CA GLY A 13 -7.72 -1.18 -0.68
C GLY A 13 -7.73 -0.12 -1.78
N PRO A 14 -7.15 -0.41 -2.99
CA PRO A 14 -7.03 0.58 -4.07
C PRO A 14 -8.35 1.24 -4.46
N GLY A 15 -9.44 0.49 -4.55
CA GLY A 15 -10.77 1.07 -4.79
C GLY A 15 -11.26 1.92 -3.62
N GLY A 16 -11.04 1.49 -2.39
CA GLY A 16 -11.54 2.14 -1.19
C GLY A 16 -10.85 3.45 -0.88
N TYR A 17 -9.52 3.48 -0.76
CA TYR A 17 -8.83 4.73 -0.43
C TYR A 17 -8.96 5.79 -1.54
N VAL A 18 -8.98 5.38 -2.81
CA VAL A 18 -9.20 6.30 -3.93
C VAL A 18 -10.61 6.90 -3.86
N CYS A 19 -11.62 6.05 -3.62
CA CYS A 19 -13.00 6.49 -3.43
C CYS A 19 -13.12 7.47 -2.25
N ALA A 20 -12.57 7.12 -1.09
CA ALA A 20 -12.65 7.96 0.11
C ALA A 20 -12.00 9.34 -0.10
N ILE A 21 -10.81 9.38 -0.74
CA ILE A 21 -10.14 10.63 -1.09
C ILE A 21 -11.02 11.46 -2.03
N ARG A 22 -11.58 10.83 -3.06
CA ARG A 22 -12.39 11.55 -4.04
C ARG A 22 -13.68 12.12 -3.43
N LEU A 23 -14.37 11.36 -2.58
CA LEU A 23 -15.54 11.83 -1.86
C LEU A 23 -15.22 13.04 -0.97
N ALA A 24 -14.10 13.01 -0.26
CA ALA A 24 -13.65 14.13 0.56
C ALA A 24 -13.28 15.36 -0.28
N GLN A 25 -12.64 15.18 -1.46
CA GLN A 25 -12.35 16.27 -2.40
C GLN A 25 -13.63 16.91 -2.97
N LEU A 26 -14.73 16.16 -3.04
CA LEU A 26 -16.05 16.66 -3.43
C LEU A 26 -16.81 17.35 -2.27
N GLY A 27 -16.16 17.50 -1.11
CA GLY A 27 -16.70 18.21 0.04
C GLY A 27 -17.49 17.35 1.02
N LEU A 28 -17.55 16.04 0.83
CA LEU A 28 -18.26 15.14 1.75
C LEU A 28 -17.41 14.83 2.98
N LYS A 29 -18.01 14.91 4.17
CA LYS A 29 -17.39 14.41 5.40
C LYS A 29 -17.29 12.89 5.32
N THR A 30 -16.09 12.36 5.11
CA THR A 30 -15.85 10.97 4.74
C THR A 30 -15.04 10.23 5.80
N ALA A 31 -15.41 8.97 6.06
CA ALA A 31 -14.60 8.01 6.80
C ALA A 31 -14.17 6.83 5.92
N CYS A 32 -13.04 6.22 6.27
CA CYS A 32 -12.55 4.97 5.69
C CYS A 32 -12.23 3.98 6.81
N ILE A 33 -12.74 2.75 6.71
CA ILE A 33 -12.53 1.68 7.69
C ILE A 33 -11.70 0.58 7.05
N GLU A 34 -10.60 0.14 7.71
CA GLU A 34 -9.73 -0.93 7.19
C GLU A 34 -9.36 -1.93 8.29
N SER A 35 -9.61 -3.20 8.03
CA SER A 35 -9.43 -4.29 9.00
C SER A 35 -7.99 -4.80 9.09
N ARG A 36 -7.21 -4.71 8.02
CA ARG A 36 -5.80 -5.17 7.98
C ARG A 36 -4.86 -4.37 8.89
N GLY A 37 -5.26 -3.18 9.32
CA GLY A 37 -4.43 -2.26 10.11
C GLY A 37 -3.45 -1.41 9.29
N SER A 38 -3.31 -1.66 7.98
CA SER A 38 -2.59 -0.83 7.02
C SER A 38 -3.40 -0.64 5.74
N LEU A 39 -3.36 0.56 5.18
CA LEU A 39 -4.04 0.91 3.94
C LEU A 39 -3.34 0.31 2.70
N GLY A 40 -4.04 0.31 1.56
CA GLY A 40 -3.51 -0.15 0.29
C GLY A 40 -3.94 -1.57 -0.10
N GLY A 41 -4.67 -2.28 0.77
CA GLY A 41 -5.24 -3.60 0.50
C GLY A 41 -4.20 -4.65 0.12
N THR A 42 -4.63 -5.67 -0.61
CA THR A 42 -3.77 -6.75 -1.10
C THR A 42 -2.65 -6.22 -2.00
N CYS A 43 -2.95 -5.29 -2.90
CA CYS A 43 -1.98 -4.77 -3.86
C CYS A 43 -0.73 -4.20 -3.18
N LEU A 44 -0.89 -3.27 -2.22
CA LEU A 44 0.26 -2.63 -1.58
C LEU A 44 0.95 -3.51 -0.55
N ASN A 45 0.20 -4.33 0.17
CA ASN A 45 0.73 -5.06 1.32
C ASN A 45 1.35 -6.41 0.96
N VAL A 46 0.71 -7.19 0.08
CA VAL A 46 1.11 -8.58 -0.21
C VAL A 46 1.03 -8.97 -1.69
N GLY A 47 0.69 -8.04 -2.58
CA GLY A 47 0.49 -8.28 -4.00
C GLY A 47 1.42 -7.47 -4.90
N CYS A 48 0.87 -6.48 -5.60
CA CYS A 48 1.53 -5.74 -6.68
C CYS A 48 2.88 -5.15 -6.27
N ILE A 49 2.95 -4.49 -5.12
CA ILE A 49 4.15 -3.76 -4.70
C ILE A 49 5.26 -4.71 -4.25
N PRO A 50 5.04 -5.64 -3.30
CA PRO A 50 6.12 -6.55 -2.89
C PRO A 50 6.57 -7.44 -4.05
N SER A 51 5.68 -7.93 -4.91
CA SER A 51 6.06 -8.76 -6.05
C SER A 51 6.91 -7.99 -7.07
N LYS A 52 6.52 -6.76 -7.44
CA LYS A 52 7.30 -5.94 -8.38
C LYS A 52 8.66 -5.54 -7.81
N SER A 53 8.72 -5.23 -6.53
CA SER A 53 9.98 -4.94 -5.85
C SER A 53 10.95 -6.12 -5.92
N LEU A 54 10.48 -7.34 -5.63
CA LEU A 54 11.32 -8.54 -5.71
C LEU A 54 11.69 -8.91 -7.14
N LEU A 55 10.76 -8.82 -8.09
CA LEU A 55 11.04 -9.07 -9.50
C LEU A 55 12.10 -8.12 -10.05
N ASN A 56 12.00 -6.82 -9.75
CA ASN A 56 13.01 -5.86 -10.17
C ASN A 56 14.39 -6.18 -9.60
N LEU A 57 14.49 -6.46 -8.29
CA LEU A 57 15.75 -6.79 -7.65
C LEU A 57 16.35 -8.13 -8.19
N SER A 58 15.51 -9.12 -8.47
CA SER A 58 15.97 -10.38 -9.06
C SER A 58 16.45 -10.21 -10.51
N GLU A 59 15.80 -9.32 -11.27
CA GLU A 59 16.25 -8.97 -12.63
C GLU A 59 17.59 -8.24 -12.62
N GLU A 60 17.78 -7.30 -11.68
CA GLU A 60 19.06 -6.60 -11.49
C GLU A 60 20.18 -7.60 -11.16
N PHE A 61 19.94 -8.53 -10.24
CA PHE A 61 20.89 -9.56 -9.88
C PHE A 61 21.23 -10.45 -11.08
N TYR A 62 20.24 -10.88 -11.85
CA TYR A 62 20.44 -11.66 -13.08
C TYR A 62 21.26 -10.88 -14.12
N LYS A 63 20.93 -9.61 -14.34
CA LYS A 63 21.66 -8.76 -15.29
C LYS A 63 23.14 -8.62 -14.94
N VAL A 64 23.44 -8.39 -13.66
CA VAL A 64 24.85 -8.25 -13.21
C VAL A 64 25.65 -9.54 -13.45
N GLN A 65 25.07 -10.71 -13.23
CA GLN A 65 25.73 -12.01 -13.47
C GLN A 65 26.04 -12.25 -14.96
N HIS A 66 25.33 -11.60 -15.87
CA HIS A 66 25.44 -11.79 -17.33
C HIS A 66 26.11 -10.61 -18.05
N LEU A 67 26.69 -9.65 -17.32
CA LEU A 67 27.36 -8.48 -17.91
C LEU A 67 28.62 -8.87 -18.69
N SER A 68 29.31 -9.95 -18.34
CA SER A 68 30.48 -10.45 -19.05
C SER A 68 30.19 -10.74 -20.53
N ASN A 69 28.96 -11.19 -20.84
CA ASN A 69 28.52 -11.42 -22.22
C ASN A 69 28.45 -10.12 -23.06
N LYS A 70 28.52 -8.98 -22.40
CA LYS A 70 28.46 -7.63 -23.00
C LYS A 70 29.82 -6.90 -22.91
N GLY A 71 30.88 -7.60 -22.56
CA GLY A 71 32.22 -7.02 -22.41
C GLY A 71 32.46 -6.27 -21.12
N ILE A 72 31.58 -6.41 -20.11
CA ILE A 72 31.73 -5.81 -18.79
C ILE A 72 32.08 -6.89 -17.79
N GLU A 73 33.32 -6.92 -17.31
CA GLU A 73 33.75 -7.87 -16.29
C GLU A 73 33.34 -7.38 -14.90
N VAL A 74 32.69 -8.26 -14.16
CA VAL A 74 32.32 -8.04 -12.75
C VAL A 74 32.93 -9.15 -11.90
N GLY A 75 33.37 -8.82 -10.70
CA GLY A 75 33.83 -9.80 -9.72
C GLY A 75 32.71 -10.69 -9.19
N GLU A 76 32.99 -11.43 -8.12
CA GLU A 76 31.99 -12.32 -7.51
C GLU A 76 30.78 -11.51 -6.99
N VAL A 77 29.58 -11.86 -7.51
CA VAL A 77 28.32 -11.25 -7.11
C VAL A 77 27.58 -12.16 -6.15
N LYS A 78 27.34 -11.67 -4.93
CA LYS A 78 26.62 -12.42 -3.88
C LYS A 78 25.28 -11.81 -3.59
N LEU A 79 24.24 -12.65 -3.49
CA LEU A 79 22.92 -12.23 -3.03
C LEU A 79 22.84 -12.26 -1.49
N ASN A 80 22.40 -11.16 -0.89
CA ASN A 80 21.97 -11.14 0.49
C ASN A 80 20.43 -11.08 0.54
N LEU A 81 19.81 -12.24 0.68
CA LEU A 81 18.34 -12.36 0.65
C LEU A 81 17.66 -11.55 1.78
N GLU A 82 18.25 -11.51 2.97
CA GLU A 82 17.69 -10.75 4.10
C GLU A 82 17.61 -9.25 3.78
N LYS A 83 18.69 -8.68 3.20
CA LYS A 83 18.69 -7.27 2.77
C LYS A 83 17.71 -7.02 1.64
N MET A 84 17.59 -7.95 0.70
CA MET A 84 16.62 -7.87 -0.40
C MET A 84 15.18 -7.85 0.13
N MET A 85 14.85 -8.72 1.09
CA MET A 85 13.54 -8.73 1.74
C MET A 85 13.26 -7.43 2.51
N LYS A 86 14.24 -6.91 3.25
CA LYS A 86 14.12 -5.61 3.94
C LYS A 86 13.88 -4.44 2.96
N SER A 87 14.50 -4.47 1.78
CA SER A 87 14.27 -3.47 0.73
C SER A 87 12.82 -3.51 0.23
N LYS A 88 12.28 -4.70 -0.02
CA LYS A 88 10.87 -4.91 -0.37
C LYS A 88 9.95 -4.40 0.74
N ASP A 89 10.20 -4.72 2.00
CA ASP A 89 9.39 -4.26 3.14
C ASP A 89 9.40 -2.73 3.30
N LYS A 90 10.55 -2.11 3.02
CA LYS A 90 10.67 -0.64 3.00
C LYS A 90 9.78 -0.02 1.91
N ALA A 91 9.74 -0.61 0.70
CA ALA A 91 8.88 -0.12 -0.38
C ALA A 91 7.39 -0.21 0.00
N VAL A 92 6.96 -1.33 0.58
CA VAL A 92 5.60 -1.51 1.09
C VAL A 92 5.27 -0.46 2.16
N THR A 93 6.17 -0.26 3.12
CA THR A 93 5.97 0.70 4.22
C THR A 93 5.84 2.14 3.71
N ILE A 94 6.68 2.54 2.77
CA ILE A 94 6.63 3.90 2.19
C ILE A 94 5.28 4.14 1.51
N LEU A 95 4.80 3.19 0.73
CA LEU A 95 3.56 3.36 -0.04
C LEU A 95 2.31 3.29 0.85
N THR A 96 2.26 2.36 1.81
CA THR A 96 1.12 2.27 2.75
C THR A 96 1.01 3.52 3.64
N LYS A 97 2.13 4.05 4.13
CA LYS A 97 2.17 5.33 4.86
C LYS A 97 1.83 6.52 3.96
N GLY A 98 2.22 6.47 2.68
CA GLY A 98 1.83 7.46 1.69
C GLY A 98 0.32 7.57 1.52
N VAL A 99 -0.38 6.43 1.45
CA VAL A 99 -1.85 6.40 1.41
C VAL A 99 -2.47 6.96 2.69
N GLU A 100 -1.94 6.60 3.86
CA GLU A 100 -2.39 7.14 5.14
C GLU A 100 -2.24 8.67 5.19
N PHE A 101 -1.09 9.18 4.72
CA PHE A 101 -0.86 10.62 4.58
C PHE A 101 -1.87 11.29 3.64
N LEU A 102 -2.20 10.65 2.50
CA LEU A 102 -3.18 11.18 1.55
C LEU A 102 -4.60 11.25 2.14
N LEU A 103 -5.02 10.23 2.90
CA LEU A 103 -6.29 10.28 3.63
C LEU A 103 -6.31 11.46 4.60
N LYS A 104 -5.26 11.60 5.41
CA LYS A 104 -5.14 12.70 6.37
C LYS A 104 -5.14 14.07 5.69
N LYS A 105 -4.38 14.23 4.59
CA LYS A 105 -4.32 15.48 3.79
C LYS A 105 -5.70 15.88 3.26
N ASN A 106 -6.51 14.91 2.87
CA ASN A 106 -7.87 15.13 2.36
C ASN A 106 -8.94 15.13 3.48
N LYS A 107 -8.54 15.12 4.76
CA LYS A 107 -9.43 15.15 5.92
C LYS A 107 -10.40 13.95 6.00
N VAL A 108 -10.01 12.80 5.43
CA VAL A 108 -10.72 11.54 5.61
C VAL A 108 -10.39 10.98 6.99
N THR A 109 -11.41 10.66 7.77
CA THR A 109 -11.22 9.98 9.06
C THR A 109 -10.92 8.51 8.82
N TYR A 110 -9.81 8.02 9.35
CA TYR A 110 -9.39 6.63 9.18
C TYR A 110 -9.62 5.82 10.47
N TYR A 111 -10.40 4.76 10.37
CA TYR A 111 -10.64 3.80 11.44
C TYR A 111 -9.97 2.46 11.13
N LYS A 112 -9.20 1.96 12.10
CA LYS A 112 -8.60 0.62 12.05
C LYS A 112 -9.54 -0.37 12.72
N GLY A 113 -10.12 -1.27 11.96
CA GLY A 113 -11.06 -2.26 12.47
C GLY A 113 -11.92 -2.88 11.38
N ILE A 114 -12.78 -3.78 11.78
CA ILE A 114 -13.74 -4.44 10.89
C ILE A 114 -15.01 -3.59 10.86
N GLY A 115 -15.35 -3.08 9.67
CA GLY A 115 -16.62 -2.41 9.44
C GLY A 115 -17.73 -3.43 9.14
N SER A 116 -18.80 -3.38 9.88
CA SER A 116 -20.01 -4.19 9.64
C SER A 116 -21.25 -3.34 9.80
N PHE A 117 -22.27 -3.61 8.97
CA PHE A 117 -23.54 -2.92 9.07
C PHE A 117 -24.27 -3.35 10.35
N LYS A 118 -24.63 -2.37 11.16
CA LYS A 118 -25.48 -2.54 12.32
C LYS A 118 -26.95 -2.23 12.01
N SER A 119 -27.16 -1.29 11.10
CA SER A 119 -28.46 -0.94 10.53
C SER A 119 -28.28 -0.34 9.14
N GLN A 120 -29.36 0.11 8.51
CA GLN A 120 -29.30 0.77 7.19
C GLN A 120 -28.34 1.98 7.14
N ASN A 121 -28.18 2.68 8.25
CA ASN A 121 -27.39 3.92 8.33
C ASN A 121 -26.31 3.88 9.42
N GLU A 122 -25.98 2.69 9.95
CA GLU A 122 -24.95 2.51 10.99
C GLU A 122 -23.98 1.40 10.64
N ILE A 123 -22.71 1.68 10.84
CA ILE A 123 -21.57 0.76 10.74
C ILE A 123 -20.84 0.72 12.07
#